data_e2738896e7982ad6f18dc93b4e06620b
#
_entry.id   e2738896e7982ad6f18dc93b4e06620b
#
_cell.length_a   1.000
_cell.length_b   1.000
_cell.length_c   1.000
_cell.angle_alpha   90.00
_cell.angle_beta   90.00
_cell.angle_gamma   90.00
#
_symmetry.space_group_name_H-M   'P 1'
#
loop_
_entity.id
_entity.type
_entity.pdbx_description
1 polymer ?
#
loop_
_entity_poly.entity_id
_entity_poly.type
_entity_poly.pdbx_seq_one_letter_code
_entity_poly.pdbx_strand_id
1 'polypeptide(L)'
;MRLRFYVILIATLLTIPPVEAQTTSAETKMRLINTITGDIAPKSVRASGTGFVSAQNMMYRHSVTIYDANDMNLIETIADRVDLKQLGFSGYTGTHRGAPVEGAFSPDGKHLYVTNYAMYGKGFNR
;
A
#
# COMPACT_ATOMS: atom_id res chain seq x y z
N MET A 1 34.69 80.26 24.03
CA MET A 1 35.13 78.90 24.41
C MET A 1 34.03 77.97 23.99
N ARG A 2 34.22 77.22 22.86
CA ARG A 2 33.16 76.34 22.31
C ARG A 2 33.54 74.89 22.62
N LEU A 3 32.74 74.25 23.50
CA LEU A 3 32.93 72.87 23.91
C LEU A 3 32.35 71.95 22.80
N ARG A 4 33.18 71.10 22.20
CA ARG A 4 32.77 70.11 21.23
C ARG A 4 32.60 68.77 21.93
N PHE A 5 31.38 68.29 21.99
CA PHE A 5 31.09 66.93 22.43
C PHE A 5 31.24 65.95 21.26
N TYR A 6 32.11 64.99 21.41
CA TYR A 6 32.21 63.84 20.52
C TYR A 6 31.38 62.70 21.09
N VAL A 7 30.36 62.29 20.34
CA VAL A 7 29.59 61.07 20.67
C VAL A 7 30.29 59.90 19.97
N ILE A 8 30.88 58.99 20.75
CA ILE A 8 31.46 57.75 20.25
C ILE A 8 30.36 56.71 20.24
N LEU A 9 29.90 56.31 19.03
CA LEU A 9 28.93 55.24 18.83
C LEU A 9 29.72 53.91 18.81
N ILE A 10 29.63 53.12 19.90
CA ILE A 10 30.20 51.77 19.97
C ILE A 10 29.16 50.83 19.38
N ALA A 11 29.33 50.35 18.16
CA ALA A 11 28.54 49.30 17.55
C ALA A 11 29.04 47.94 18.07
N THR A 12 28.34 47.35 19.01
CA THR A 12 28.58 45.95 19.41
C THR A 12 28.01 45.00 18.35
N LEU A 13 28.89 44.36 17.60
CA LEU A 13 28.54 43.33 16.65
C LEU A 13 28.21 42.05 17.43
N LEU A 14 26.91 41.75 17.60
CA LEU A 14 26.48 40.46 18.13
C LEU A 14 26.73 39.38 17.02
N THR A 15 27.75 38.59 17.20
CA THR A 15 27.94 37.37 16.39
C THR A 15 27.00 36.30 16.92
N ILE A 16 25.91 36.05 16.15
CA ILE A 16 25.02 34.91 16.39
C ILE A 16 25.75 33.67 15.84
N PRO A 17 26.06 32.66 16.65
CA PRO A 17 26.64 31.43 16.15
C PRO A 17 25.65 30.74 15.19
N PRO A 18 26.12 30.13 14.07
CA PRO A 18 25.23 29.38 13.21
C PRO A 18 24.61 28.24 13.99
N VAL A 19 23.28 28.18 14.04
CA VAL A 19 22.55 27.03 14.54
C VAL A 19 22.69 25.94 13.48
N GLU A 20 23.62 25.03 13.68
CA GLU A 20 23.66 23.79 12.90
C GLU A 20 22.38 22.99 13.21
N ALA A 21 21.48 22.98 12.24
CA ALA A 21 20.34 22.06 12.28
C ALA A 21 20.90 20.64 12.18
N GLN A 22 21.03 19.96 13.31
CA GLN A 22 21.26 18.51 13.34
C GLN A 22 20.04 17.82 12.75
N THR A 23 20.05 17.60 11.43
CA THR A 23 19.17 16.62 10.80
C THR A 23 19.62 15.23 11.25
N THR A 24 19.15 14.80 12.41
CA THR A 24 19.17 13.39 12.77
C THR A 24 18.20 12.69 11.83
N SER A 25 18.71 12.25 10.69
CA SER A 25 18.03 11.26 9.87
C SER A 25 17.96 9.99 10.71
N ALA A 26 16.81 9.75 11.35
CA ALA A 26 16.54 8.47 11.96
C ALA A 26 16.59 7.43 10.85
N GLU A 27 17.63 6.61 10.83
CA GLU A 27 17.77 5.52 9.88
C GLU A 27 16.60 4.54 10.11
N THR A 28 15.60 4.59 9.23
CA THR A 28 14.45 3.69 9.30
C THR A 28 14.90 2.30 8.87
N LYS A 29 15.20 1.44 9.84
CA LYS A 29 15.53 0.04 9.57
C LYS A 29 14.27 -0.78 9.41
N MET A 30 14.14 -1.44 8.28
CA MET A 30 13.10 -2.43 8.07
C MET A 30 13.41 -3.68 8.92
N ARG A 31 12.39 -4.20 9.60
CA ARG A 31 12.47 -5.42 10.40
C ARG A 31 11.37 -6.37 9.95
N LEU A 32 11.72 -7.62 9.71
CA LEU A 32 10.74 -8.68 9.51
C LEU A 32 9.98 -8.91 10.81
N ILE A 33 8.67 -8.69 10.80
CA ILE A 33 7.80 -8.84 11.98
C ILE A 33 6.96 -10.11 11.91
N ASN A 34 6.62 -10.57 10.71
CA ASN A 34 5.84 -11.80 10.52
C ASN A 34 6.08 -12.39 9.12
N THR A 35 5.80 -13.69 8.98
CA THR A 35 5.79 -14.41 7.70
C THR A 35 4.50 -15.20 7.60
N ILE A 36 3.67 -14.89 6.62
CA ILE A 36 2.43 -15.62 6.34
C ILE A 36 2.77 -16.76 5.37
N THR A 37 2.35 -17.96 5.73
CA THR A 37 2.53 -19.17 4.91
C THR A 37 1.19 -19.89 4.73
N GLY A 38 1.15 -20.95 3.93
CA GLY A 38 -0.02 -21.78 3.71
C GLY A 38 -0.61 -21.62 2.32
N ASP A 39 -1.93 -21.49 2.22
CA ASP A 39 -2.66 -21.52 0.96
C ASP A 39 -2.64 -20.18 0.21
N ILE A 40 -1.47 -19.60 0.05
CA ILE A 40 -1.21 -18.33 -0.62
C ILE A 40 -0.14 -18.46 -1.71
N ALA A 41 -0.29 -17.67 -2.77
CA ALA A 41 0.71 -17.54 -3.84
C ALA A 41 0.62 -16.13 -4.43
N PRO A 42 1.03 -15.09 -3.66
CA PRO A 42 0.78 -13.72 -4.02
C PRO A 42 1.60 -13.27 -5.22
N LYS A 43 0.95 -12.66 -6.19
CA LYS A 43 1.57 -11.90 -7.27
C LYS A 43 1.84 -10.46 -6.82
N SER A 44 0.91 -9.90 -6.06
CA SER A 44 1.06 -8.58 -5.45
C SER A 44 0.45 -8.54 -4.05
N VAL A 45 0.87 -7.55 -3.29
CA VAL A 45 0.36 -7.24 -1.95
C VAL A 45 0.07 -5.75 -1.87
N ARG A 46 -1.05 -5.37 -1.26
CA ARG A 46 -1.45 -3.97 -1.06
C ARG A 46 -1.88 -3.73 0.37
N ALA A 47 -1.41 -2.63 0.93
CA ALA A 47 -1.91 -2.13 2.22
C ALA A 47 -2.93 -1.02 1.98
N SER A 48 -4.01 -1.03 2.75
CA SER A 48 -4.92 0.10 2.85
C SER A 48 -4.40 1.12 3.87
N GLY A 49 -4.84 2.37 3.77
CA GLY A 49 -4.61 3.34 4.83
C GLY A 49 -5.47 3.12 6.10
N THR A 50 -6.31 2.08 6.13
CA THR A 50 -7.34 1.86 7.13
C THR A 50 -7.19 0.52 7.90
N GLY A 51 -6.02 -0.11 7.82
CA GLY A 51 -5.69 -1.29 8.63
C GLY A 51 -5.90 -2.63 7.96
N PHE A 52 -5.97 -2.69 6.62
CA PHE A 52 -6.05 -3.94 5.88
C PHE A 52 -4.83 -4.16 4.99
N VAL A 53 -4.47 -5.43 4.80
CA VAL A 53 -3.51 -5.87 3.80
C VAL A 53 -4.19 -6.90 2.92
N SER A 54 -4.07 -6.76 1.60
CA SER A 54 -4.57 -7.75 0.64
C SER A 54 -3.41 -8.44 -0.08
N ALA A 55 -3.58 -9.73 -0.39
CA ALA A 55 -2.68 -10.47 -1.27
C ALA A 55 -3.47 -11.05 -2.44
N GLN A 56 -3.01 -10.73 -3.66
CA GLN A 56 -3.61 -11.22 -4.91
C GLN A 56 -2.93 -12.53 -5.31
N ASN A 57 -3.59 -13.66 -4.99
CA ASN A 57 -3.04 -15.01 -5.15
C ASN A 57 -3.33 -15.55 -6.56
N MET A 58 -2.56 -15.08 -7.54
CA MET A 58 -2.73 -15.41 -8.95
C MET A 58 -2.41 -16.87 -9.25
N MET A 59 -1.30 -17.37 -8.73
CA MET A 59 -0.77 -18.68 -9.08
C MET A 59 -1.47 -19.79 -8.31
N TYR A 60 -2.16 -20.67 -9.02
CA TYR A 60 -2.82 -21.89 -8.50
C TYR A 60 -3.98 -21.66 -7.52
N ARG A 61 -4.08 -20.50 -6.88
CA ARG A 61 -5.09 -20.24 -5.85
C ARG A 61 -6.33 -19.53 -6.38
N HIS A 62 -6.16 -18.58 -7.31
CA HIS A 62 -7.24 -17.79 -7.86
C HIS A 62 -8.13 -17.20 -6.76
N SER A 63 -7.50 -16.47 -5.87
CA SER A 63 -8.15 -15.86 -4.71
C SER A 63 -7.49 -14.55 -4.32
N VAL A 64 -8.20 -13.77 -3.54
CA VAL A 64 -7.67 -12.62 -2.82
C VAL A 64 -7.82 -12.91 -1.33
N THR A 65 -6.74 -12.79 -0.57
CA THR A 65 -6.79 -12.90 0.89
C THR A 65 -6.65 -11.53 1.53
N ILE A 66 -7.43 -11.29 2.57
CA ILE A 66 -7.44 -10.04 3.34
C ILE A 66 -6.96 -10.34 4.76
N TYR A 67 -6.05 -9.53 5.24
CA TYR A 67 -5.46 -9.64 6.56
C TYR A 67 -5.63 -8.34 7.35
N ASP A 68 -5.69 -8.44 8.67
CA ASP A 68 -5.53 -7.30 9.56
C ASP A 68 -4.07 -6.82 9.53
N ALA A 69 -3.85 -5.53 9.34
CA ALA A 69 -2.50 -4.97 9.24
C ALA A 69 -1.73 -4.92 10.57
N ASN A 70 -2.43 -5.05 11.71
CA ASN A 70 -1.80 -4.96 13.04
C ASN A 70 -1.17 -6.29 13.47
N ASP A 71 -1.87 -7.39 13.23
CA ASP A 71 -1.46 -8.72 13.70
C ASP A 71 -1.25 -9.74 12.58
N MET A 72 -1.56 -9.37 11.33
CA MET A 72 -1.49 -10.21 10.13
C MET A 72 -2.39 -11.44 10.18
N ASN A 73 -3.45 -11.42 11.00
CA ASN A 73 -4.45 -12.47 11.01
C ASN A 73 -5.30 -12.42 9.74
N LEU A 74 -5.60 -13.61 9.21
CA LEU A 74 -6.48 -13.73 8.04
C LEU A 74 -7.91 -13.34 8.44
N ILE A 75 -8.45 -12.34 7.73
CA ILE A 75 -9.84 -11.90 7.89
C ILE A 75 -10.74 -12.67 6.92
N GLU A 76 -10.35 -12.75 5.65
CA GLU A 76 -11.22 -13.30 4.60
C GLU A 76 -10.40 -13.87 3.44
N THR A 77 -10.96 -14.90 2.80
CA THR A 77 -10.48 -15.45 1.53
C THR A 77 -11.58 -15.35 0.48
N ILE A 78 -11.38 -14.47 -0.47
CA ILE A 78 -12.32 -14.20 -1.55
C ILE A 78 -11.89 -15.04 -2.76
N ALA A 79 -12.70 -16.01 -3.14
CA ALA A 79 -12.44 -16.78 -4.35
C ALA A 79 -12.68 -15.91 -5.60
N ASP A 80 -11.69 -15.83 -6.47
CA ASP A 80 -11.82 -15.11 -7.74
C ASP A 80 -12.55 -16.00 -8.78
N ARG A 81 -13.86 -16.07 -8.63
CA ARG A 81 -14.74 -16.90 -9.45
C ARG A 81 -16.00 -16.14 -9.84
N VAL A 82 -16.48 -16.40 -11.05
CA VAL A 82 -17.68 -15.77 -11.59
C VAL A 82 -18.46 -16.74 -12.46
N ASP A 83 -19.78 -16.69 -12.39
CA ASP A 83 -20.69 -17.28 -13.38
C ASP A 83 -21.15 -16.18 -14.35
N LEU A 84 -20.55 -16.16 -15.53
CA LEU A 84 -20.82 -15.13 -16.53
C LEU A 84 -22.25 -15.18 -17.05
N LYS A 85 -22.90 -16.36 -17.06
CA LYS A 85 -24.31 -16.49 -17.46
C LYS A 85 -25.23 -15.79 -16.46
N GLN A 86 -24.96 -15.89 -15.16
CA GLN A 86 -25.72 -15.17 -14.13
C GLN A 86 -25.56 -13.65 -14.25
N LEU A 87 -24.42 -13.19 -14.78
CA LEU A 87 -24.19 -11.77 -15.06
C LEU A 87 -24.75 -11.30 -16.40
N GLY A 88 -25.51 -12.15 -17.12
CA GLY A 88 -26.17 -11.77 -18.38
C GLY A 88 -25.36 -12.02 -19.65
N PHE A 89 -24.16 -12.61 -19.56
CA PHE A 89 -23.35 -12.94 -20.72
C PHE A 89 -23.77 -14.30 -21.30
N SER A 90 -24.58 -14.29 -22.37
CA SER A 90 -24.97 -15.51 -23.09
C SER A 90 -23.78 -16.12 -23.81
N GLY A 91 -23.74 -17.43 -23.93
CA GLY A 91 -22.65 -18.16 -24.61
C GLY A 91 -21.56 -18.68 -23.67
N TYR A 92 -21.55 -18.28 -22.43
CA TYR A 92 -20.68 -18.83 -21.39
C TYR A 92 -21.46 -19.74 -20.44
N THR A 93 -20.87 -20.87 -20.07
CA THR A 93 -21.50 -21.82 -19.15
C THR A 93 -20.52 -22.28 -18.10
N GLY A 94 -21.01 -22.41 -16.85
CA GLY A 94 -20.22 -22.81 -15.71
C GLY A 94 -19.47 -21.65 -15.05
N THR A 95 -18.63 -22.01 -14.11
CA THR A 95 -17.86 -21.05 -13.31
C THR A 95 -16.51 -20.79 -13.97
N HIS A 96 -16.15 -19.53 -14.05
CA HIS A 96 -14.86 -19.06 -14.55
C HIS A 96 -14.02 -18.54 -13.40
N ARG A 97 -12.71 -18.73 -13.47
CA ARG A 97 -11.75 -18.24 -12.49
C ARG A 97 -10.91 -17.13 -13.10
N GLY A 98 -10.67 -16.11 -12.33
CA GLY A 98 -9.72 -15.07 -12.72
C GLY A 98 -8.29 -15.41 -12.29
N ALA A 99 -7.38 -14.51 -12.65
CA ALA A 99 -5.99 -14.53 -12.23
C ALA A 99 -5.67 -13.16 -11.60
N PRO A 100 -5.99 -12.95 -10.32
CA PRO A 100 -5.83 -11.66 -9.66
C PRO A 100 -4.35 -11.27 -9.60
N VAL A 101 -4.02 -10.12 -10.14
CA VAL A 101 -2.62 -9.68 -10.33
C VAL A 101 -2.29 -8.49 -9.43
N GLU A 102 -3.09 -7.45 -9.54
CA GLU A 102 -2.88 -6.19 -8.85
C GLU A 102 -4.16 -5.76 -8.15
N GLY A 103 -4.01 -4.98 -7.08
CA GLY A 103 -5.12 -4.39 -6.36
C GLY A 103 -4.85 -2.96 -5.95
N ALA A 104 -5.92 -2.21 -5.71
CA ALA A 104 -5.85 -0.88 -5.12
C ALA A 104 -7.04 -0.69 -4.18
N PHE A 105 -6.79 -0.21 -2.97
CA PHE A 105 -7.85 0.21 -2.08
C PHE A 105 -8.33 1.61 -2.44
N SER A 106 -9.63 1.85 -2.24
CA SER A 106 -10.16 3.22 -2.22
C SER A 106 -9.52 4.02 -1.08
N PRO A 107 -9.48 5.36 -1.17
CA PRO A 107 -8.91 6.20 -0.12
C PRO A 107 -9.55 6.01 1.27
N ASP A 108 -10.82 5.65 1.31
CA ASP A 108 -11.56 5.36 2.55
C ASP A 108 -11.40 3.89 3.02
N GLY A 109 -10.67 3.06 2.27
CA GLY A 109 -10.40 1.66 2.58
C GLY A 109 -11.60 0.71 2.46
N LYS A 110 -12.76 1.19 2.01
CA LYS A 110 -13.98 0.38 1.95
C LYS A 110 -14.10 -0.51 0.73
N HIS A 111 -13.36 -0.21 -0.33
CA HIS A 111 -13.37 -0.96 -1.57
C HIS A 111 -11.96 -1.38 -1.93
N LEU A 112 -11.83 -2.61 -2.38
CA LEU A 112 -10.62 -3.12 -3.02
C LEU A 112 -10.95 -3.44 -4.48
N TYR A 113 -10.29 -2.75 -5.40
CA TYR A 113 -10.36 -3.03 -6.83
C TYR A 113 -9.24 -3.98 -7.20
N VAL A 114 -9.58 -5.07 -7.88
CA VAL A 114 -8.60 -6.10 -8.29
C VAL A 114 -8.66 -6.30 -9.79
N THR A 115 -7.50 -6.27 -10.43
CA THR A 115 -7.39 -6.57 -11.85
C THR A 115 -7.01 -8.02 -12.06
N ASN A 116 -7.56 -8.61 -13.12
CA ASN A 116 -7.27 -9.97 -13.52
C ASN A 116 -6.40 -9.99 -14.78
N TYR A 117 -5.31 -10.76 -14.75
CA TYR A 117 -4.43 -10.97 -15.90
C TYR A 117 -5.09 -11.82 -16.98
N ALA A 118 -5.87 -12.80 -16.57
CA ALA A 118 -6.55 -13.73 -17.45
C ALA A 118 -7.81 -14.29 -16.77
N MET A 119 -8.67 -14.91 -17.57
CA MET A 119 -9.76 -15.75 -17.09
C MET A 119 -9.54 -17.19 -17.56
N TYR A 120 -9.96 -18.13 -16.74
CA TYR A 120 -9.86 -19.57 -17.00
C TYR A 120 -11.23 -20.22 -16.89
N GLY A 121 -11.59 -21.03 -17.86
CA GLY A 121 -12.87 -21.73 -17.94
C GLY A 121 -13.26 -21.98 -19.39
N LYS A 122 -14.43 -22.62 -19.57
CA LYS A 122 -14.92 -22.94 -20.92
C LYS A 122 -15.15 -21.64 -21.72
N GLY A 123 -14.54 -21.55 -22.90
CA GLY A 123 -14.58 -20.36 -23.75
C GLY A 123 -13.42 -19.37 -23.56
N PHE A 124 -12.56 -19.60 -22.56
CA PHE A 124 -11.32 -18.87 -22.35
C PHE A 124 -10.16 -19.86 -22.46
N ASN A 125 -9.85 -20.25 -23.66
CA ASN A 125 -8.78 -21.22 -23.92
C ASN A 125 -7.44 -20.49 -23.94
N ARG A 126 -6.57 -20.91 -23.11
CA ARG A 126 -5.13 -20.83 -23.30
C ARG A 126 -4.59 -22.24 -23.46
#